data_293cb4cd071096c960744c9223362701
#
_entry.id   293cb4cd071096c960744c9223362701
#
_cell.length_a   1.000
_cell.length_b   1.000
_cell.length_c   1.000
_cell.angle_alpha   90.00
_cell.angle_beta   90.00
_cell.angle_gamma   90.00
#
_symmetry.space_group_name_H-M   'P 1'
#
loop_
_entity.id
_entity.type
_entity.pdbx_description
1 polymer ?
#
loop_
_entity_poly.entity_id
_entity_poly.type
_entity_poly.pdbx_seq_one_letter_code
_entity_poly.pdbx_strand_id
1 'polypeptide(L)'
;LEAGDCVIDGGNAEWTDTVRREKELNAKGLLFVGSGVSGGEEGARFGPSLMPGGQPAAWELLKPVWTAIAAKVDAKSGKPLMGASRGKPVARDAGVACTTYIGPGGAGHYVKMVHNGIEYGDMQLICEAYHFMRDALGMSNAQMAATFAQWNTGELDSFLIEITADILKQKDPVTGKDFVDIVLDAAGQKGTGKWTINSALDLGVPAQTMAEAVFARNISAMKDERVEAAKVLKPPVRHHHDHSHPPQKDWVACVRDALYCSKICSYAQGVALMTAASRANNWGLKLGEIAMIFRGGCIIR
;
A
#
# COMPACT_ATOMS: atom_id res chain seq x y z
N LEU A 1 18.11 29.78 -1.65
CA LEU A 1 18.90 28.56 -1.83
C LEU A 1 20.20 28.92 -2.55
N GLU A 2 21.28 28.31 -2.16
CA GLU A 2 22.62 28.50 -2.71
C GLU A 2 23.06 27.20 -3.41
N ALA A 3 24.08 27.30 -4.26
CA ALA A 3 24.63 26.12 -4.94
C ALA A 3 25.09 25.07 -3.88
N GLY A 4 24.68 23.84 -4.07
CA GLY A 4 24.92 22.74 -3.14
C GLY A 4 23.79 22.48 -2.12
N ASP A 5 22.81 23.39 -1.99
CA ASP A 5 21.62 23.11 -1.20
C ASP A 5 20.81 21.96 -1.81
N CYS A 6 20.16 21.16 -0.94
CA CYS A 6 19.35 20.03 -1.35
C CYS A 6 17.86 20.31 -1.15
N VAL A 7 17.09 20.23 -2.24
CA VAL A 7 15.63 20.29 -2.21
C VAL A 7 15.06 18.87 -2.15
N ILE A 8 14.14 18.63 -1.24
CA ILE A 8 13.52 17.34 -1.03
C ILE A 8 12.02 17.43 -1.31
N ASP A 9 11.52 16.62 -2.23
CA ASP A 9 10.09 16.39 -2.44
C ASP A 9 9.71 15.05 -1.78
N GLY A 10 9.05 15.12 -0.63
CA GLY A 10 8.56 13.95 0.13
C GLY A 10 7.10 13.58 -0.16
N GLY A 11 6.49 14.18 -1.18
CA GLY A 11 5.10 13.91 -1.58
C GLY A 11 4.92 12.64 -2.40
N ASN A 12 3.67 12.35 -2.75
CA ASN A 12 3.33 11.34 -3.76
C ASN A 12 3.30 12.03 -5.15
N ALA A 13 4.46 12.46 -5.63
CA ALA A 13 4.58 13.16 -6.90
C ALA A 13 4.63 12.20 -8.09
N GLU A 14 4.16 12.66 -9.24
CA GLU A 14 4.36 11.93 -10.49
C GLU A 14 5.84 11.93 -10.85
N TRP A 15 6.38 10.75 -11.11
CA TRP A 15 7.83 10.55 -11.27
C TRP A 15 8.42 11.29 -12.48
N THR A 16 7.65 11.49 -13.52
CA THR A 16 8.05 12.27 -14.70
C THR A 16 8.28 13.74 -14.38
N ASP A 17 7.42 14.32 -13.55
CA ASP A 17 7.60 15.66 -13.01
C ASP A 17 8.83 15.76 -12.10
N THR A 18 9.10 14.71 -11.35
CA THR A 18 10.30 14.62 -10.51
C THR A 18 11.57 14.69 -11.35
N VAL A 19 11.62 13.93 -12.45
CA VAL A 19 12.73 13.98 -13.41
C VAL A 19 12.91 15.39 -13.98
N ARG A 20 11.82 16.03 -14.36
CA ARG A 20 11.85 17.41 -14.87
C ARG A 20 12.38 18.39 -13.83
N ARG A 21 11.85 18.35 -12.60
CA ARG A 21 12.26 19.21 -11.47
C ARG A 21 13.73 19.01 -11.12
N GLU A 22 14.20 17.78 -11.07
CA GLU A 22 15.61 17.48 -10.83
C GLU A 22 16.50 18.15 -11.88
N LYS A 23 16.16 18.02 -13.15
CA LYS A 23 16.93 18.65 -14.25
C LYS A 23 16.97 20.17 -14.14
N GLU A 24 15.82 20.79 -13.83
CA GLU A 24 15.71 22.25 -13.66
C GLU A 24 16.52 22.78 -12.47
N LEU A 25 16.52 22.05 -11.36
CA LEU A 25 17.26 22.44 -10.15
C LEU A 25 18.75 22.19 -10.30
N ASN A 26 19.14 21.09 -10.95
CA ASN A 26 20.55 20.82 -11.26
C ASN A 26 21.17 21.90 -12.13
N ALA A 27 20.45 22.44 -13.09
CA ALA A 27 20.92 23.55 -13.93
C ALA A 27 21.21 24.82 -13.12
N LYS A 28 20.67 24.91 -11.90
CA LYS A 28 20.91 26.00 -10.94
C LYS A 28 21.94 25.66 -9.86
N GLY A 29 22.63 24.52 -9.98
CA GLY A 29 23.60 24.05 -8.99
C GLY A 29 23.00 23.48 -7.72
N LEU A 30 21.67 23.23 -7.70
CA LEU A 30 20.97 22.66 -6.55
C LEU A 30 20.88 21.14 -6.67
N LEU A 31 20.92 20.46 -5.53
CA LEU A 31 20.64 19.04 -5.44
C LEU A 31 19.14 18.80 -5.27
N PHE A 32 18.64 17.67 -5.76
CA PHE A 32 17.23 17.31 -5.63
C PHE A 32 17.03 15.85 -5.27
N VAL A 33 16.08 15.58 -4.38
CA VAL A 33 15.66 14.23 -4.02
C VAL A 33 14.14 14.13 -4.08
N GLY A 34 13.63 13.23 -4.93
CA GLY A 34 12.26 12.76 -4.87
C GLY A 34 12.19 11.53 -3.98
N SER A 35 11.60 11.67 -2.80
CA SER A 35 11.54 10.57 -1.83
C SER A 35 10.10 10.12 -1.59
N GLY A 36 9.77 8.91 -2.02
CA GLY A 36 8.55 8.27 -1.56
C GLY A 36 8.56 8.06 -0.06
N VAL A 37 7.39 8.27 0.57
CA VAL A 37 7.19 8.08 2.01
C VAL A 37 5.97 7.19 2.21
N SER A 38 6.08 6.14 3.02
CA SER A 38 4.98 5.24 3.36
C SER A 38 4.80 5.14 4.87
N GLY A 39 3.65 4.60 5.31
CA GLY A 39 3.35 4.34 6.70
C GLY A 39 2.17 5.13 7.27
N GLY A 40 1.53 6.00 6.47
CA GLY A 40 0.42 6.83 6.91
C GLY A 40 0.79 7.76 8.07
N GLU A 41 -0.18 8.13 8.91
CA GLU A 41 0.04 8.98 10.07
C GLU A 41 1.00 8.34 11.10
N GLU A 42 0.82 7.06 11.36
CA GLU A 42 1.67 6.31 12.30
C GLU A 42 3.13 6.27 11.82
N GLY A 43 3.35 5.98 10.54
CA GLY A 43 4.69 6.02 9.95
C GLY A 43 5.31 7.42 10.03
N ALA A 44 4.54 8.46 9.71
CA ALA A 44 5.02 9.84 9.80
C ALA A 44 5.45 10.22 11.22
N ARG A 45 4.77 9.69 12.23
CA ARG A 45 5.03 10.00 13.65
C ARG A 45 6.15 9.14 14.28
N PHE A 46 6.26 7.88 13.89
CA PHE A 46 7.08 6.90 14.61
C PHE A 46 8.18 6.27 13.77
N GLY A 47 8.22 6.54 12.48
CA GLY A 47 9.21 6.06 11.53
C GLY A 47 8.57 5.53 10.25
N PRO A 48 8.74 6.23 9.12
CA PRO A 48 8.23 5.79 7.82
C PRO A 48 9.20 4.86 7.10
N SER A 49 8.69 4.11 6.12
CA SER A 49 9.51 3.57 5.04
C SER A 49 9.83 4.70 4.05
N LEU A 50 11.11 4.90 3.74
CA LEU A 50 11.61 6.01 2.91
C LEU A 50 12.27 5.49 1.64
N MET A 51 11.90 6.06 0.50
CA MET A 51 12.30 5.65 -0.84
C MET A 51 12.97 6.80 -1.60
N PRO A 52 14.18 7.25 -1.16
CA PRO A 52 14.87 8.37 -1.80
C PRO A 52 15.43 8.01 -3.16
N GLY A 53 15.12 8.83 -4.16
CA GLY A 53 15.70 8.82 -5.50
C GLY A 53 16.23 10.19 -5.88
N GLY A 54 17.10 10.26 -6.86
CA GLY A 54 17.73 11.50 -7.33
C GLY A 54 19.25 11.38 -7.42
N GLN A 55 19.96 12.47 -7.27
CA GLN A 55 21.43 12.47 -7.40
C GLN A 55 22.08 11.68 -6.26
N PRO A 56 23.09 10.84 -6.54
CA PRO A 56 23.86 10.15 -5.49
C PRO A 56 24.47 11.10 -4.45
N ALA A 57 24.95 12.28 -4.87
CA ALA A 57 25.50 13.27 -3.96
C ALA A 57 24.44 13.78 -2.96
N ALA A 58 23.19 13.97 -3.40
CA ALA A 58 22.10 14.35 -2.51
C ALA A 58 21.78 13.24 -1.50
N TRP A 59 21.82 11.98 -1.93
CA TRP A 59 21.64 10.84 -1.02
C TRP A 59 22.69 10.81 0.09
N GLU A 60 23.96 11.04 -0.22
CA GLU A 60 25.01 11.03 0.81
C GLU A 60 24.81 12.11 1.88
N LEU A 61 24.26 13.27 1.51
CA LEU A 61 23.87 14.31 2.47
C LEU A 61 22.68 13.87 3.34
N LEU A 62 21.71 13.20 2.75
CA LEU A 62 20.46 12.85 3.44
C LEU A 62 20.52 11.53 4.20
N LYS A 63 21.40 10.63 3.81
CA LYS A 63 21.51 9.28 4.38
C LYS A 63 21.54 9.26 5.92
N PRO A 64 22.30 10.10 6.63
CA PRO A 64 22.30 10.10 8.09
C PRO A 64 20.92 10.45 8.68
N VAL A 65 20.22 11.41 8.06
CA VAL A 65 18.90 11.87 8.51
C VAL A 65 17.85 10.80 8.19
N TRP A 66 17.79 10.31 6.94
CA TRP A 66 16.84 9.29 6.52
C TRP A 66 17.00 8.00 7.32
N THR A 67 18.25 7.55 7.54
CA THR A 67 18.52 6.38 8.38
C THR A 67 18.05 6.59 9.82
N ALA A 68 18.17 7.80 10.35
CA ALA A 68 17.75 8.11 11.72
C ALA A 68 16.21 8.08 11.88
N ILE A 69 15.47 8.68 10.94
CA ILE A 69 14.01 8.87 11.04
C ILE A 69 13.20 7.69 10.47
N ALA A 70 13.77 6.85 9.62
CA ALA A 70 13.08 5.70 9.06
C ALA A 70 12.65 4.71 10.13
N ALA A 71 11.58 3.96 9.84
CA ALA A 71 11.22 2.77 10.61
C ALA A 71 12.41 1.82 10.73
N LYS A 72 12.42 1.03 11.79
CA LYS A 72 13.45 0.03 12.05
C LYS A 72 12.82 -1.35 12.12
N VAL A 73 13.56 -2.34 11.67
CA VAL A 73 13.22 -3.74 11.80
C VAL A 73 14.33 -4.49 12.53
N ASP A 74 13.97 -5.53 13.25
CA ASP A 74 14.94 -6.42 13.87
C ASP A 74 15.79 -7.12 12.80
N ALA A 75 17.08 -7.12 12.97
CA ALA A 75 18.04 -7.62 11.98
C ALA A 75 17.91 -9.14 11.72
N LYS A 76 17.43 -9.91 12.71
CA LYS A 76 17.33 -11.37 12.61
C LYS A 76 15.95 -11.80 12.14
N SER A 77 14.89 -11.30 12.77
CA SER A 77 13.52 -11.70 12.47
C SER A 77 12.90 -10.88 11.33
N GLY A 78 13.44 -9.70 11.01
CA GLY A 78 12.86 -8.77 10.05
C GLY A 78 11.57 -8.10 10.50
N LYS A 79 11.11 -8.37 11.73
CA LYS A 79 9.87 -7.77 12.27
C LYS A 79 10.08 -6.30 12.63
N PRO A 80 9.05 -5.45 12.47
CA PRO A 80 9.11 -4.06 12.88
C PRO A 80 9.49 -3.91 14.36
N LEU A 81 10.43 -3.02 14.62
CA LEU A 81 10.71 -2.58 15.98
C LEU A 81 9.73 -1.48 16.34
N MET A 82 8.80 -1.79 17.22
CA MET A 82 7.84 -0.81 17.71
C MET A 82 8.52 0.11 18.73
N GLY A 83 8.33 1.42 18.59
CA GLY A 83 8.73 2.38 19.60
C GLY A 83 8.04 2.07 20.93
N ALA A 84 8.74 2.28 22.04
CA ALA A 84 8.24 1.92 23.37
C ALA A 84 6.97 2.67 23.80
N SER A 85 6.60 3.74 23.12
CA SER A 85 5.36 4.50 23.34
C SER A 85 5.11 5.49 22.20
N ARG A 86 3.86 5.95 22.04
CA ARG A 86 3.51 7.04 21.15
C ARG A 86 4.44 8.25 21.37
N GLY A 87 4.99 8.78 20.28
CA GLY A 87 5.89 9.93 20.32
C GLY A 87 7.35 9.63 20.71
N LYS A 88 7.70 8.36 20.90
CA LYS A 88 9.10 7.95 21.09
C LYS A 88 9.53 7.10 19.91
N PRO A 89 10.30 7.66 18.96
CA PRO A 89 10.88 6.88 17.87
C PRO A 89 11.80 5.80 18.43
N VAL A 90 11.95 4.72 17.70
CA VAL A 90 12.95 3.68 17.99
C VAL A 90 14.34 4.32 17.99
N ALA A 91 15.24 3.86 18.86
CA ALA A 91 16.62 4.36 18.92
C ALA A 91 17.30 4.31 17.54
N ARG A 92 18.09 5.33 17.22
CA ARG A 92 18.69 5.52 15.88
C ARG A 92 19.54 4.33 15.43
N ASP A 93 20.18 3.67 16.35
CA ASP A 93 21.10 2.54 16.19
C ASP A 93 20.42 1.18 16.36
N ALA A 94 19.11 1.17 16.65
CA ALA A 94 18.38 -0.07 16.80
C ALA A 94 18.06 -0.68 15.43
N GLY A 95 18.37 -1.97 15.24
CA GLY A 95 17.98 -2.74 14.06
C GLY A 95 18.43 -2.21 12.70
N VAL A 96 17.66 -2.51 11.65
CA VAL A 96 17.92 -2.10 10.26
C VAL A 96 16.90 -1.07 9.83
N ALA A 97 17.37 0.06 9.30
CA ALA A 97 16.50 1.14 8.83
C ALA A 97 15.73 0.75 7.55
N CYS A 98 14.45 1.09 7.49
CA CYS A 98 13.61 0.90 6.31
C CYS A 98 13.80 2.06 5.31
N THR A 99 15.02 2.26 4.86
CA THR A 99 15.40 3.21 3.83
C THR A 99 16.65 2.73 3.10
N THR A 100 16.69 2.96 1.79
CA THR A 100 17.87 2.73 0.95
C THR A 100 17.82 3.70 -0.23
N TYR A 101 18.95 3.99 -0.86
CA TYR A 101 18.96 4.72 -2.12
C TYR A 101 18.31 3.89 -3.22
N ILE A 102 17.24 4.43 -3.80
CA ILE A 102 16.45 3.71 -4.80
C ILE A 102 17.12 3.75 -6.18
N GLY A 103 17.57 4.92 -6.61
CA GLY A 103 18.17 5.12 -7.92
C GLY A 103 18.11 6.58 -8.36
N PRO A 104 18.67 6.90 -9.55
CA PRO A 104 18.72 8.26 -10.05
C PRO A 104 17.35 8.78 -10.51
N GLY A 105 17.23 10.09 -10.65
CA GLY A 105 16.05 10.74 -11.22
C GLY A 105 14.77 10.48 -10.43
N GLY A 106 13.72 10.13 -11.15
CA GLY A 106 12.40 9.85 -10.59
C GLY A 106 12.24 8.49 -9.91
N ALA A 107 13.31 7.69 -9.75
CA ALA A 107 13.23 6.30 -9.28
C ALA A 107 12.54 6.14 -7.92
N GLY A 108 12.79 7.06 -6.98
CA GLY A 108 12.17 7.03 -5.65
C GLY A 108 10.65 7.20 -5.70
N HIS A 109 10.16 8.19 -6.41
CA HIS A 109 8.73 8.40 -6.60
C HIS A 109 8.08 7.31 -7.45
N TYR A 110 8.80 6.76 -8.42
CA TYR A 110 8.32 5.63 -9.20
C TYR A 110 8.07 4.39 -8.33
N VAL A 111 9.03 4.03 -7.50
CA VAL A 111 8.88 2.89 -6.56
C VAL A 111 7.71 3.16 -5.60
N LYS A 112 7.56 4.39 -5.10
CA LYS A 112 6.40 4.74 -4.25
C LYS A 112 5.07 4.69 -5.01
N MET A 113 5.05 5.10 -6.27
CA MET A 113 3.85 5.00 -7.13
C MET A 113 3.43 3.54 -7.29
N VAL A 114 4.36 2.64 -7.62
CA VAL A 114 4.09 1.19 -7.76
C VAL A 114 3.70 0.57 -6.42
N HIS A 115 4.36 0.97 -5.32
CA HIS A 115 3.96 0.59 -3.97
C HIS A 115 2.47 0.91 -3.74
N ASN A 116 2.02 2.10 -4.12
CA ASN A 116 0.62 2.46 -3.99
C ASN A 116 -0.30 1.64 -4.92
N GLY A 117 0.16 1.24 -6.09
CA GLY A 117 -0.58 0.30 -6.95
C GLY A 117 -0.81 -1.04 -6.26
N ILE A 118 0.22 -1.61 -5.63
CA ILE A 118 0.13 -2.82 -4.82
C ILE A 118 -0.85 -2.63 -3.66
N GLU A 119 -0.75 -1.51 -2.94
CA GLU A 119 -1.64 -1.13 -1.84
C GLU A 119 -3.10 -1.10 -2.27
N TYR A 120 -3.41 -0.54 -3.44
CA TYR A 120 -4.76 -0.54 -4.00
C TYR A 120 -5.26 -1.96 -4.26
N GLY A 121 -4.42 -2.81 -4.86
CA GLY A 121 -4.72 -4.23 -5.05
C GLY A 121 -5.02 -4.93 -3.74
N ASP A 122 -4.17 -4.76 -2.76
CA ASP A 122 -4.32 -5.35 -1.42
C ASP A 122 -5.64 -4.95 -0.75
N MET A 123 -5.98 -3.66 -0.76
CA MET A 123 -7.23 -3.17 -0.19
C MET A 123 -8.45 -3.73 -0.93
N GLN A 124 -8.42 -3.81 -2.25
CA GLN A 124 -9.52 -4.38 -3.03
C GLN A 124 -9.70 -5.87 -2.71
N LEU A 125 -8.62 -6.63 -2.66
CA LEU A 125 -8.66 -8.06 -2.31
C LEU A 125 -9.25 -8.30 -0.91
N ILE A 126 -8.89 -7.46 0.06
CA ILE A 126 -9.47 -7.50 1.41
C ILE A 126 -10.97 -7.18 1.36
N CYS A 127 -11.39 -6.18 0.58
CA CYS A 127 -12.80 -5.84 0.40
C CYS A 127 -13.59 -6.99 -0.23
N GLU A 128 -13.03 -7.69 -1.19
CA GLU A 128 -13.66 -8.87 -1.82
C GLU A 128 -13.78 -10.04 -0.84
N ALA A 129 -12.74 -10.32 -0.07
CA ALA A 129 -12.79 -11.31 1.00
C ALA A 129 -13.87 -10.96 2.05
N TYR A 130 -13.92 -9.71 2.48
CA TYR A 130 -14.96 -9.19 3.38
C TYR A 130 -16.35 -9.37 2.80
N HIS A 131 -16.56 -8.95 1.55
CA HIS A 131 -17.85 -9.02 0.86
C HIS A 131 -18.33 -10.48 0.74
N PHE A 132 -17.45 -11.38 0.34
CA PHE A 132 -17.78 -12.81 0.24
C PHE A 132 -18.14 -13.40 1.61
N MET A 133 -17.35 -13.15 2.64
CA MET A 133 -17.64 -13.65 3.99
C MET A 133 -18.96 -13.10 4.55
N ARG A 134 -19.24 -11.82 4.32
CA ARG A 134 -20.49 -11.20 4.77
C ARG A 134 -21.71 -11.73 3.99
N ASP A 135 -21.66 -11.70 2.66
CA ASP A 135 -22.84 -11.87 1.82
C ASP A 135 -23.07 -13.34 1.41
N ALA A 136 -22.01 -14.14 1.23
CA ALA A 136 -22.14 -15.54 0.88
C ALA A 136 -22.11 -16.47 2.09
N LEU A 137 -21.31 -16.14 3.11
CA LEU A 137 -21.20 -16.96 4.33
C LEU A 137 -22.07 -16.45 5.50
N GLY A 138 -22.69 -15.27 5.38
CA GLY A 138 -23.54 -14.68 6.43
C GLY A 138 -22.79 -14.31 7.71
N MET A 139 -21.50 -14.07 7.63
CA MET A 139 -20.70 -13.74 8.80
C MET A 139 -20.98 -12.31 9.32
N SER A 140 -21.07 -12.16 10.62
CA SER A 140 -21.13 -10.83 11.26
C SER A 140 -19.76 -10.13 11.25
N ASN A 141 -19.76 -8.80 11.42
CA ASN A 141 -18.52 -8.03 11.53
C ASN A 141 -17.62 -8.53 12.66
N ALA A 142 -18.20 -8.95 13.80
CA ALA A 142 -17.44 -9.51 14.91
C ALA A 142 -16.76 -10.85 14.55
N GLN A 143 -17.43 -11.73 13.81
CA GLN A 143 -16.85 -12.98 13.32
C GLN A 143 -15.73 -12.72 12.32
N MET A 144 -15.95 -11.80 11.37
CA MET A 144 -14.93 -11.42 10.40
C MET A 144 -13.74 -10.74 11.07
N ALA A 145 -13.95 -9.89 12.08
CA ALA A 145 -12.87 -9.30 12.87
C ALA A 145 -11.99 -10.36 13.55
N ALA A 146 -12.61 -11.39 14.15
CA ALA A 146 -11.89 -12.50 14.73
C ALA A 146 -11.12 -13.32 13.69
N THR A 147 -11.71 -13.53 12.52
CA THR A 147 -11.09 -14.22 11.38
C THR A 147 -9.86 -13.48 10.87
N PHE A 148 -9.96 -12.18 10.59
CA PHE A 148 -8.81 -11.37 10.17
C PHE A 148 -7.73 -11.30 11.25
N ALA A 149 -8.10 -11.19 12.53
CA ALA A 149 -7.14 -11.23 13.63
C ALA A 149 -6.39 -12.57 13.69
N GLN A 150 -7.07 -13.69 13.45
CA GLN A 150 -6.45 -15.00 13.36
C GLN A 150 -5.51 -15.10 12.16
N TRP A 151 -5.93 -14.65 10.98
CA TRP A 151 -5.10 -14.63 9.78
C TRP A 151 -3.83 -13.79 9.95
N ASN A 152 -3.91 -12.72 10.75
CA ASN A 152 -2.76 -11.86 11.06
C ASN A 152 -1.70 -12.55 11.94
N THR A 153 -1.94 -13.76 12.44
CA THR A 153 -0.94 -14.57 13.18
C THR A 153 -0.18 -15.56 12.29
N GLY A 154 -0.54 -15.66 11.00
CA GLY A 154 0.01 -16.59 10.04
C GLY A 154 0.57 -15.90 8.79
N GLU A 155 0.36 -16.53 7.64
CA GLU A 155 0.92 -16.10 6.34
C GLU A 155 0.39 -14.75 5.86
N LEU A 156 -0.76 -14.32 6.36
CA LEU A 156 -1.37 -13.03 6.04
C LEU A 156 -0.98 -11.91 7.02
N ASP A 157 -0.03 -12.16 7.96
CA ASP A 157 0.48 -11.11 8.87
C ASP A 157 0.93 -9.89 8.05
N SER A 158 0.16 -8.82 8.18
CA SER A 158 0.39 -7.57 7.46
C SER A 158 -0.35 -6.40 8.09
N PHE A 159 0.13 -5.18 7.84
CA PHE A 159 -0.50 -3.97 8.36
C PHE A 159 -1.98 -3.85 7.96
N LEU A 160 -2.32 -4.11 6.69
CA LEU A 160 -3.71 -3.97 6.23
C LEU A 160 -4.64 -5.04 6.83
N ILE A 161 -4.17 -6.27 7.04
CA ILE A 161 -4.95 -7.31 7.73
C ILE A 161 -5.15 -6.96 9.21
N GLU A 162 -4.10 -6.46 9.87
CA GLU A 162 -4.14 -6.00 11.26
C GLU A 162 -5.21 -4.91 11.45
N ILE A 163 -5.14 -3.83 10.66
CA ILE A 163 -6.11 -2.73 10.78
C ILE A 163 -7.52 -3.13 10.34
N THR A 164 -7.67 -4.08 9.40
CA THR A 164 -8.98 -4.59 9.01
C THR A 164 -9.66 -5.28 10.20
N ALA A 165 -8.93 -6.12 10.93
CA ALA A 165 -9.46 -6.73 12.15
C ALA A 165 -9.89 -5.68 13.19
N ASP A 166 -9.14 -4.60 13.34
CA ASP A 166 -9.46 -3.54 14.29
C ASP A 166 -10.62 -2.65 13.83
N ILE A 167 -10.69 -2.29 12.54
CA ILE A 167 -11.80 -1.52 11.96
C ILE A 167 -13.13 -2.25 12.17
N LEU A 168 -13.16 -3.57 11.94
CA LEU A 168 -14.38 -4.36 12.09
C LEU A 168 -14.88 -4.50 13.54
N LYS A 169 -14.05 -4.16 14.52
CA LYS A 169 -14.44 -4.10 15.95
C LYS A 169 -15.00 -2.74 16.36
N GLN A 170 -14.77 -1.70 15.53
CA GLN A 170 -15.14 -0.35 15.93
C GLN A 170 -16.66 -0.15 15.89
N LYS A 171 -17.15 0.53 16.91
CA LYS A 171 -18.54 1.00 17.00
C LYS A 171 -18.58 2.51 16.86
N ASP A 172 -19.60 3.00 16.18
CA ASP A 172 -19.89 4.42 16.17
C ASP A 172 -20.34 4.87 17.57
N PRO A 173 -19.66 5.84 18.18
CA PRO A 173 -19.98 6.27 19.55
C PRO A 173 -21.35 6.96 19.68
N VAL A 174 -21.93 7.42 18.57
CA VAL A 174 -23.21 8.11 18.55
C VAL A 174 -24.37 7.12 18.40
N THR A 175 -24.27 6.19 17.45
CA THR A 175 -25.37 5.27 17.10
C THR A 175 -25.22 3.87 17.70
N GLY A 176 -24.03 3.51 18.16
CA GLY A 176 -23.69 2.15 18.64
C GLY A 176 -23.60 1.10 17.53
N LYS A 177 -23.82 1.47 16.27
CA LYS A 177 -23.71 0.56 15.10
C LYS A 177 -22.24 0.25 14.80
N ASP A 178 -22.01 -0.82 14.07
CA ASP A 178 -20.68 -1.12 13.53
C ASP A 178 -20.26 0.02 12.61
N PHE A 179 -19.06 0.58 12.87
CA PHE A 179 -18.60 1.78 12.15
C PHE A 179 -18.47 1.52 10.64
N VAL A 180 -18.05 0.32 10.25
CA VAL A 180 -17.92 -0.09 8.84
C VAL A 180 -19.23 -0.04 8.07
N ASP A 181 -20.38 -0.20 8.75
CA ASP A 181 -21.70 -0.22 8.12
C ASP A 181 -22.30 1.20 7.91
N ILE A 182 -21.71 2.21 8.52
CA ILE A 182 -22.23 3.59 8.47
C ILE A 182 -21.26 4.58 7.83
N VAL A 183 -20.00 4.20 7.62
CA VAL A 183 -19.03 5.04 6.92
C VAL A 183 -19.45 5.23 5.46
N LEU A 184 -19.13 6.38 4.88
CA LEU A 184 -19.44 6.67 3.48
C LEU A 184 -18.80 5.61 2.56
N ASP A 185 -19.62 4.94 1.76
CA ASP A 185 -19.23 3.92 0.80
C ASP A 185 -18.73 4.51 -0.53
N ALA A 186 -17.81 5.46 -0.46
CA ALA A 186 -17.18 6.08 -1.61
C ALA A 186 -15.68 6.23 -1.37
N ALA A 187 -14.88 5.66 -2.25
CA ALA A 187 -13.42 5.76 -2.21
C ALA A 187 -12.89 6.52 -3.42
N GLY A 188 -12.14 7.59 -3.17
CA GLY A 188 -11.46 8.36 -4.21
C GLY A 188 -10.04 7.86 -4.47
N GLN A 189 -9.38 8.47 -5.46
CA GLN A 189 -7.95 8.30 -5.73
C GLN A 189 -7.25 9.65 -5.86
N LYS A 190 -5.93 9.67 -5.55
CA LYS A 190 -5.10 10.88 -5.65
C LYS A 190 -4.09 10.83 -6.81
N GLY A 191 -4.25 9.88 -7.74
CA GLY A 191 -3.46 9.77 -8.97
C GLY A 191 -2.47 8.60 -9.00
N THR A 192 -1.87 8.19 -7.88
CA THR A 192 -0.80 7.17 -7.88
C THR A 192 -1.25 5.83 -8.46
N GLY A 193 -2.46 5.37 -8.18
CA GLY A 193 -3.02 4.15 -8.77
C GLY A 193 -3.16 4.28 -10.30
N LYS A 194 -3.73 5.38 -10.78
CA LYS A 194 -3.85 5.69 -12.21
C LYS A 194 -2.48 5.71 -12.89
N TRP A 195 -1.51 6.40 -12.33
CA TRP A 195 -0.16 6.48 -12.91
C TRP A 195 0.53 5.13 -12.97
N THR A 196 0.32 4.27 -11.94
CA THR A 196 0.82 2.89 -11.96
C THR A 196 0.27 2.12 -13.16
N ILE A 197 -1.04 2.20 -13.42
CA ILE A 197 -1.67 1.49 -14.53
C ILE A 197 -1.25 2.07 -15.88
N ASN A 198 -1.18 3.40 -16.03
CA ASN A 198 -0.67 4.02 -17.24
C ASN A 198 0.75 3.52 -17.54
N SER A 199 1.64 3.54 -16.56
CA SER A 199 2.99 3.01 -16.71
C SER A 199 3.04 1.52 -17.07
N ALA A 200 2.14 0.72 -16.51
CA ALA A 200 2.05 -0.71 -16.84
C ALA A 200 1.64 -0.91 -18.30
N LEU A 201 0.68 -0.13 -18.80
CA LEU A 201 0.26 -0.15 -20.20
C LEU A 201 1.37 0.32 -21.13
N ASP A 202 2.05 1.41 -20.81
CA ASP A 202 3.16 1.98 -21.60
C ASP A 202 4.34 1.00 -21.71
N LEU A 203 4.60 0.22 -20.67
CA LEU A 203 5.69 -0.75 -20.60
C LEU A 203 5.28 -2.16 -21.03
N GLY A 204 4.00 -2.38 -21.37
CA GLY A 204 3.49 -3.70 -21.75
C GLY A 204 3.54 -4.73 -20.62
N VAL A 205 3.42 -4.28 -19.37
CA VAL A 205 3.45 -5.17 -18.18
C VAL A 205 2.03 -5.48 -17.73
N PRO A 206 1.65 -6.77 -17.59
CA PRO A 206 0.34 -7.13 -17.07
C PRO A 206 0.23 -6.77 -15.58
N ALA A 207 -0.77 -5.94 -15.24
CA ALA A 207 -1.01 -5.44 -13.89
C ALA A 207 -2.50 -5.50 -13.52
N GLN A 208 -3.17 -6.61 -13.83
CA GLN A 208 -4.61 -6.76 -13.76
C GLN A 208 -5.16 -6.50 -12.35
N THR A 209 -4.53 -7.05 -11.33
CA THR A 209 -4.99 -6.88 -9.93
C THR A 209 -5.01 -5.41 -9.52
N MET A 210 -3.97 -4.67 -9.87
CA MET A 210 -3.89 -3.25 -9.57
C MET A 210 -4.87 -2.44 -10.44
N ALA A 211 -5.04 -2.81 -11.72
CA ALA A 211 -5.97 -2.14 -12.62
C ALA A 211 -7.41 -2.28 -12.13
N GLU A 212 -7.83 -3.49 -11.77
CA GLU A 212 -9.17 -3.75 -11.24
C GLU A 212 -9.43 -2.94 -9.97
N ALA A 213 -8.46 -2.85 -9.07
CA ALA A 213 -8.58 -2.04 -7.86
C ALA A 213 -8.77 -0.54 -8.16
N VAL A 214 -8.13 -0.01 -9.20
CA VAL A 214 -8.32 1.38 -9.64
C VAL A 214 -9.72 1.58 -10.23
N PHE A 215 -10.20 0.67 -11.06
CA PHE A 215 -11.55 0.75 -11.63
C PHE A 215 -12.63 0.57 -10.56
N ALA A 216 -12.45 -0.33 -9.59
CA ALA A 216 -13.35 -0.47 -8.46
C ALA A 216 -13.48 0.84 -7.67
N ARG A 217 -12.38 1.58 -7.45
CA ARG A 217 -12.42 2.91 -6.83
C ARG A 217 -13.16 3.93 -7.67
N ASN A 218 -13.00 3.91 -9.00
CA ASN A 218 -13.74 4.80 -9.89
C ASN A 218 -15.24 4.54 -9.79
N ILE A 219 -15.66 3.28 -9.80
CA ILE A 219 -17.07 2.89 -9.60
C ILE A 219 -17.55 3.31 -8.20
N SER A 220 -16.74 3.09 -7.17
CA SER A 220 -17.07 3.50 -5.80
C SER A 220 -17.30 5.00 -5.67
N ALA A 221 -16.51 5.82 -6.36
CA ALA A 221 -16.63 7.28 -6.35
C ALA A 221 -17.93 7.81 -7.02
N MET A 222 -18.54 7.02 -7.90
CA MET A 222 -19.78 7.36 -8.62
C MET A 222 -21.04 7.08 -7.75
N LYS A 223 -21.05 7.54 -6.51
CA LYS A 223 -22.09 7.17 -5.54
C LYS A 223 -23.49 7.53 -5.99
N ASP A 224 -23.71 8.73 -6.48
CA ASP A 224 -25.04 9.20 -6.89
C ASP A 224 -25.58 8.35 -8.05
N GLU A 225 -24.74 8.04 -9.04
CA GLU A 225 -25.10 7.16 -10.15
C GLU A 225 -25.41 5.74 -9.68
N ARG A 226 -24.61 5.18 -8.76
CA ARG A 226 -24.87 3.86 -8.16
C ARG A 226 -26.19 3.83 -7.41
N VAL A 227 -26.53 4.88 -6.67
CA VAL A 227 -27.80 4.99 -5.94
C VAL A 227 -28.98 5.06 -6.91
N GLU A 228 -28.91 5.85 -7.98
CA GLU A 228 -29.97 5.90 -9.00
C GLU A 228 -30.10 4.57 -9.76
N ALA A 229 -28.98 3.95 -10.15
CA ALA A 229 -28.98 2.63 -10.80
C ALA A 229 -29.62 1.56 -9.91
N ALA A 230 -29.37 1.57 -8.62
CA ALA A 230 -29.94 0.61 -7.67
C ALA A 230 -31.48 0.66 -7.56
N LYS A 231 -32.10 1.78 -7.93
CA LYS A 231 -33.58 1.90 -7.98
C LYS A 231 -34.19 1.11 -9.13
N VAL A 232 -33.42 0.93 -10.21
CA VAL A 232 -33.88 0.32 -11.47
C VAL A 232 -33.33 -1.11 -11.64
N LEU A 233 -32.04 -1.28 -11.37
CA LEU A 233 -31.37 -2.58 -11.51
C LEU A 233 -31.63 -3.43 -10.27
N LYS A 234 -32.32 -4.55 -10.49
CA LYS A 234 -32.56 -5.50 -9.41
C LYS A 234 -31.29 -6.35 -9.18
N PRO A 235 -30.88 -6.56 -7.92
CA PRO A 235 -29.80 -7.48 -7.64
C PRO A 235 -30.17 -8.91 -8.10
N PRO A 236 -29.20 -9.76 -8.41
CA PRO A 236 -29.46 -11.17 -8.64
C PRO A 236 -30.18 -11.75 -7.43
N VAL A 237 -31.14 -12.63 -7.69
CA VAL A 237 -31.85 -13.34 -6.64
C VAL A 237 -30.85 -14.13 -5.83
N ARG A 238 -30.72 -13.80 -4.55
CA ARG A 238 -29.89 -14.61 -3.63
C ARG A 238 -30.60 -15.94 -3.46
N HIS A 239 -30.12 -16.97 -4.13
CA HIS A 239 -30.47 -18.32 -3.75
C HIS A 239 -29.80 -18.56 -2.40
N HIS A 240 -30.59 -18.65 -1.34
CA HIS A 240 -30.12 -19.25 -0.10
C HIS A 240 -29.69 -20.66 -0.47
N HIS A 241 -28.41 -20.89 -0.57
CA HIS A 241 -27.89 -22.24 -0.71
C HIS A 241 -28.40 -23.00 0.52
N ASP A 242 -29.20 -24.00 0.25
CA ASP A 242 -29.61 -24.95 1.26
C ASP A 242 -28.33 -25.57 1.85
N HIS A 243 -28.04 -25.23 3.09
CA HIS A 243 -26.88 -25.72 3.82
C HIS A 243 -26.96 -27.22 4.12
N SER A 244 -27.94 -27.93 3.54
CA SER A 244 -28.11 -29.37 3.68
C SER A 244 -27.14 -30.22 2.84
N HIS A 245 -26.24 -29.61 2.04
CA HIS A 245 -25.24 -30.36 1.30
C HIS A 245 -23.97 -30.57 2.13
N PRO A 246 -23.57 -31.82 2.29
CA PRO A 246 -22.36 -32.22 3.02
C PRO A 246 -21.10 -32.11 2.15
N PRO A 247 -19.98 -32.44 2.67
CA PRO A 247 -19.33 -31.82 3.83
C PRO A 247 -18.36 -30.74 3.43
N GLN A 248 -18.66 -29.60 3.94
CA GLN A 248 -17.60 -29.00 4.73
C GLN A 248 -16.32 -28.71 3.98
N LYS A 249 -16.44 -28.03 2.86
CA LYS A 249 -15.35 -27.19 2.45
C LYS A 249 -15.28 -26.08 3.50
N ASP A 250 -14.16 -25.95 4.17
CA ASP A 250 -13.91 -24.79 5.02
C ASP A 250 -13.77 -23.57 4.11
N TRP A 251 -14.91 -22.92 3.84
CA TRP A 251 -14.95 -21.76 2.97
C TRP A 251 -14.12 -20.60 3.46
N VAL A 252 -13.99 -20.46 4.79
CA VAL A 252 -13.14 -19.42 5.40
C VAL A 252 -11.68 -19.69 5.11
N ALA A 253 -11.24 -20.95 5.19
CA ALA A 253 -9.89 -21.34 4.79
C ALA A 253 -9.67 -21.13 3.28
N CYS A 254 -10.66 -21.44 2.44
CA CYS A 254 -10.56 -21.18 1.00
C CYS A 254 -10.41 -19.69 0.67
N VAL A 255 -11.14 -18.81 1.38
CA VAL A 255 -11.02 -17.35 1.23
C VAL A 255 -9.63 -16.89 1.66
N ARG A 256 -9.11 -17.40 2.79
CA ARG A 256 -7.74 -17.12 3.24
C ARG A 256 -6.71 -17.46 2.16
N ASP A 257 -6.78 -18.66 1.64
CA ASP A 257 -5.80 -19.16 0.67
C ASP A 257 -5.89 -18.39 -0.66
N ALA A 258 -7.12 -18.06 -1.10
CA ALA A 258 -7.34 -17.22 -2.27
C ALA A 258 -6.80 -15.80 -2.07
N LEU A 259 -7.05 -15.19 -0.90
CA LEU A 259 -6.52 -13.88 -0.54
C LEU A 259 -4.99 -13.88 -0.53
N TYR A 260 -4.37 -14.90 0.09
CA TYR A 260 -2.92 -15.04 0.14
C TYR A 260 -2.31 -15.16 -1.27
N CYS A 261 -2.85 -16.05 -2.10
CA CYS A 261 -2.42 -16.22 -3.49
C CYS A 261 -2.54 -14.91 -4.28
N SER A 262 -3.68 -14.22 -4.16
CA SER A 262 -3.94 -12.98 -4.89
C SER A 262 -3.04 -11.83 -4.44
N LYS A 263 -2.70 -11.75 -3.15
CA LYS A 263 -1.70 -10.79 -2.64
C LYS A 263 -0.33 -11.06 -3.26
N ILE A 264 0.12 -12.31 -3.32
CA ILE A 264 1.39 -12.68 -3.98
C ILE A 264 1.36 -12.23 -5.45
N CYS A 265 0.26 -12.45 -6.17
CA CYS A 265 0.11 -12.00 -7.56
C CYS A 265 0.22 -10.47 -7.68
N SER A 266 -0.43 -9.70 -6.78
CA SER A 266 -0.35 -8.24 -6.77
C SER A 266 1.09 -7.74 -6.59
N TYR A 267 1.82 -8.31 -5.63
CA TYR A 267 3.25 -7.98 -5.42
C TYR A 267 4.11 -8.38 -6.61
N ALA A 268 3.89 -9.56 -7.21
CA ALA A 268 4.63 -10.02 -8.39
C ALA A 268 4.43 -9.07 -9.58
N GLN A 269 3.20 -8.58 -9.80
CA GLN A 269 2.89 -7.58 -10.83
C GLN A 269 3.64 -6.27 -10.58
N GLY A 270 3.66 -5.80 -9.32
CA GLY A 270 4.42 -4.60 -8.95
C GLY A 270 5.94 -4.76 -9.16
N VAL A 271 6.51 -5.91 -8.79
CA VAL A 271 7.92 -6.21 -9.01
C VAL A 271 8.25 -6.29 -10.50
N ALA A 272 7.39 -6.91 -11.30
CA ALA A 272 7.54 -6.96 -12.76
C ALA A 272 7.54 -5.56 -13.37
N LEU A 273 6.63 -4.70 -12.91
CA LEU A 273 6.55 -3.30 -13.37
C LEU A 273 7.79 -2.50 -13.00
N MET A 274 8.26 -2.60 -11.75
CA MET A 274 9.52 -1.97 -11.33
C MET A 274 10.73 -2.47 -12.13
N THR A 275 10.75 -3.76 -12.47
CA THR A 275 11.81 -4.35 -13.30
C THR A 275 11.81 -3.77 -14.70
N ALA A 276 10.65 -3.68 -15.34
CA ALA A 276 10.51 -3.12 -16.68
C ALA A 276 10.92 -1.64 -16.71
N ALA A 277 10.43 -0.85 -15.76
CA ALA A 277 10.77 0.56 -15.64
C ALA A 277 12.26 0.79 -15.34
N SER A 278 12.85 -0.05 -14.49
CA SER A 278 14.29 0.00 -14.21
C SER A 278 15.15 -0.19 -15.46
N ARG A 279 14.73 -1.10 -16.34
CA ARG A 279 15.41 -1.32 -17.63
C ARG A 279 15.20 -0.14 -18.58
N ALA A 280 13.96 0.31 -18.72
CA ALA A 280 13.61 1.41 -19.62
C ALA A 280 14.31 2.74 -19.28
N ASN A 281 14.56 2.98 -17.98
CA ASN A 281 15.13 4.25 -17.50
C ASN A 281 16.58 4.10 -17.00
N ASN A 282 17.18 2.93 -17.11
CA ASN A 282 18.56 2.65 -16.63
C ASN A 282 18.75 2.97 -15.13
N TRP A 283 17.75 2.69 -14.28
CA TRP A 283 17.82 3.02 -12.86
C TRP A 283 18.63 2.03 -12.03
N GLY A 284 18.79 0.78 -12.50
CA GLY A 284 19.51 -0.26 -11.76
C GLY A 284 18.85 -0.61 -10.42
N LEU A 285 17.50 -0.64 -10.36
CA LEU A 285 16.77 -0.91 -9.14
C LEU A 285 17.17 -2.24 -8.50
N LYS A 286 17.47 -2.19 -7.22
CA LYS A 286 17.80 -3.37 -6.41
C LYS A 286 16.55 -3.88 -5.71
N LEU A 287 15.75 -4.69 -6.39
CA LEU A 287 14.43 -5.12 -5.94
C LEU A 287 14.45 -5.81 -4.57
N GLY A 288 15.51 -6.56 -4.25
CA GLY A 288 15.68 -7.16 -2.93
C GLY A 288 15.82 -6.10 -1.82
N GLU A 289 16.62 -5.04 -2.05
CA GLU A 289 16.75 -3.93 -1.09
C GLU A 289 15.44 -3.17 -0.95
N ILE A 290 14.71 -2.96 -2.06
CA ILE A 290 13.38 -2.33 -2.05
C ILE A 290 12.38 -3.16 -1.22
N ALA A 291 12.35 -4.47 -1.41
CA ALA A 291 11.50 -5.34 -0.60
C ALA A 291 11.85 -5.26 0.90
N MET A 292 13.14 -5.13 1.23
CA MET A 292 13.61 -5.02 2.61
C MET A 292 13.11 -3.76 3.31
N ILE A 293 12.95 -2.64 2.61
CA ILE A 293 12.45 -1.39 3.22
C ILE A 293 10.93 -1.37 3.42
N PHE A 294 10.19 -2.29 2.80
CA PHE A 294 8.73 -2.40 2.99
C PHE A 294 8.34 -3.13 4.28
N ARG A 295 9.30 -3.71 5.02
CA ARG A 295 9.04 -4.51 6.22
C ARG A 295 8.61 -3.73 7.46
N GLY A 296 8.80 -2.42 7.50
CA GLY A 296 8.44 -1.57 8.63
C GLY A 296 8.09 -0.15 8.20
N GLY A 297 7.17 0.50 8.91
CA GLY A 297 6.71 1.84 8.58
C GLY A 297 6.09 1.94 7.18
N CYS A 298 5.45 0.88 6.73
CA CYS A 298 4.97 0.74 5.38
C CYS A 298 3.55 0.14 5.38
N ILE A 299 2.66 0.68 4.55
CA ILE A 299 1.27 0.20 4.48
C ILE A 299 1.18 -1.20 3.88
N ILE A 300 2.10 -1.56 2.99
CA ILE A 300 2.16 -2.90 2.39
C ILE A 300 3.14 -3.85 3.13
N ARG A 301 3.39 -3.58 4.41
CA ARG A 301 4.17 -4.46 5.29
C ARG A 301 3.55 -5.85 5.37
#